data_95a4d992ad7110fcb2cd59c40dbc4e51
#
_entry.id   95a4d992ad7110fcb2cd59c40dbc4e51
#
_cell.length_a   1.000
_cell.length_b   1.000
_cell.length_c   1.000
_cell.angle_alpha   90.00
_cell.angle_beta   90.00
_cell.angle_gamma   90.00
#
_symmetry.space_group_name_H-M   'P 1'
#
loop_
_entity.id
_entity.type
_entity.pdbx_description
1 polymer ?
#
loop_
_entity_poly.entity_id
_entity_poly.type
_entity_poly.pdbx_seq_one_letter_code
_entity_poly.pdbx_strand_id
1 'polypeptide(L)'
;MRRAALIALTALAACGLACRTAAPTAPPSPPPAAPPVEVRPPKVALVLGGGAARGFAHVGVIRVLEQERLPIDLVVGTSVGSLIGALYASDRNAFELEWAAFQLKQEDLFDYGMLSAVLGMGLARGERLEAFVKGKVKQQTIEELPLPFAAVATDLNWGTRIVLDHGPVGRAVRASSAIPGVFEPVVIDGKLLVDGGVVDNIPIEVARAKGADLVVAVDISEDVGNVNIKNLVDVLLQSTNIMFSVNVAHRRAGADVLVQPKVGGIGMLDFARRKEAMDAGIAAAREAAPRIRAAIEAWKARKAAEGTPRG
;
A
#
# COMPACT_ATOMS: atom_id res chain seq x y z
N MET A 1 -7.87 -100.11 -69.00
CA MET A 1 -9.18 -100.29 -69.72
C MET A 1 -10.11 -99.16 -69.35
N ARG A 2 -10.72 -98.44 -70.31
CA ARG A 2 -11.86 -97.59 -70.35
C ARG A 2 -11.75 -96.25 -69.59
N ARG A 3 -11.58 -95.10 -70.28
CA ARG A 3 -12.63 -94.29 -70.99
C ARG A 3 -13.65 -93.74 -70.02
N ALA A 4 -13.95 -92.50 -69.90
CA ALA A 4 -14.20 -91.35 -70.75
C ALA A 4 -14.70 -90.26 -69.78
N ALA A 5 -14.59 -89.15 -70.12
CA ALA A 5 -15.14 -88.04 -70.89
C ALA A 5 -15.60 -86.91 -69.91
N LEU A 6 -14.98 -85.78 -70.06
CA LEU A 6 -15.45 -84.51 -70.63
C LEU A 6 -16.84 -84.06 -70.21
N ILE A 7 -16.95 -82.99 -69.46
CA ILE A 7 -17.90 -81.87 -69.70
C ILE A 7 -17.34 -80.57 -69.05
N ALA A 8 -17.08 -79.64 -69.93
CA ALA A 8 -16.78 -78.26 -69.52
C ALA A 8 -18.06 -77.49 -69.15
N LEU A 9 -18.04 -76.76 -68.06
CA LEU A 9 -19.11 -75.79 -67.79
C LEU A 9 -18.43 -74.49 -67.39
N THR A 10 -18.51 -73.52 -68.30
CA THR A 10 -18.11 -72.12 -68.08
C THR A 10 -19.07 -71.46 -67.19
N ALA A 11 -18.60 -70.96 -66.00
CA ALA A 11 -19.33 -70.05 -65.16
C ALA A 11 -18.71 -68.70 -65.25
N LEU A 12 -19.44 -67.74 -65.83
CA LEU A 12 -19.15 -66.31 -65.83
C LEU A 12 -19.24 -65.78 -64.36
N ALA A 13 -18.10 -65.38 -63.82
CA ALA A 13 -18.10 -64.62 -62.53
C ALA A 13 -18.24 -63.14 -62.85
N ALA A 14 -19.41 -62.56 -62.57
CA ALA A 14 -19.63 -61.15 -62.61
C ALA A 14 -18.90 -60.47 -61.46
N CYS A 15 -17.89 -59.67 -61.80
CA CYS A 15 -17.15 -58.83 -60.85
C CYS A 15 -18.06 -57.60 -60.48
N GLY A 16 -18.81 -57.70 -59.40
CA GLY A 16 -19.47 -56.53 -58.84
C GLY A 16 -18.50 -55.61 -58.13
N LEU A 17 -18.08 -54.54 -58.74
CA LEU A 17 -17.37 -53.42 -58.05
C LEU A 17 -18.36 -52.77 -57.07
N ALA A 18 -18.28 -53.13 -55.79
CA ALA A 18 -18.95 -52.39 -54.73
C ALA A 18 -18.14 -51.12 -54.46
N CYS A 19 -18.58 -50.01 -55.03
CA CYS A 19 -18.14 -48.68 -54.58
C CYS A 19 -18.58 -48.51 -53.12
N ARG A 20 -17.67 -48.77 -52.16
CA ARG A 20 -17.84 -48.28 -50.79
C ARG A 20 -17.62 -46.78 -50.82
N THR A 21 -18.70 -46.01 -50.82
CA THR A 21 -18.70 -44.60 -50.44
C THR A 21 -18.24 -44.52 -49.00
N ALA A 22 -17.01 -44.05 -48.75
CA ALA A 22 -16.54 -43.73 -47.42
C ALA A 22 -17.44 -42.66 -46.85
N ALA A 23 -18.05 -42.94 -45.70
CA ALA A 23 -18.79 -41.94 -44.93
C ALA A 23 -17.87 -40.74 -44.65
N PRO A 24 -18.35 -39.51 -44.73
CA PRO A 24 -17.54 -38.35 -44.42
C PRO A 24 -17.06 -38.47 -42.96
N THR A 25 -15.75 -38.49 -42.77
CA THR A 25 -15.13 -38.43 -41.44
C THR A 25 -15.55 -37.11 -40.81
N ALA A 26 -16.19 -37.21 -39.63
CA ALA A 26 -16.52 -36.04 -38.85
C ALA A 26 -15.23 -35.19 -38.63
N PRO A 27 -15.33 -33.83 -38.68
CA PRO A 27 -14.18 -33.00 -38.44
C PRO A 27 -13.60 -33.33 -37.04
N PRO A 28 -12.27 -33.31 -36.90
CA PRO A 28 -11.67 -33.57 -35.58
C PRO A 28 -12.25 -32.64 -34.55
N SER A 29 -12.64 -33.17 -33.42
CA SER A 29 -13.10 -32.36 -32.29
C SER A 29 -12.00 -31.34 -31.96
N PRO A 30 -12.38 -30.06 -31.68
CA PRO A 30 -11.38 -29.07 -31.30
C PRO A 30 -10.60 -29.59 -30.07
N PRO A 31 -9.29 -29.31 -30.01
CA PRO A 31 -8.48 -29.71 -28.88
C PRO A 31 -9.12 -29.18 -27.57
N PRO A 32 -9.05 -29.96 -26.48
CA PRO A 32 -9.58 -29.49 -25.19
C PRO A 32 -8.98 -28.13 -24.87
N ALA A 33 -9.83 -27.18 -24.44
CA ALA A 33 -9.41 -25.86 -24.04
C ALA A 33 -8.29 -26.01 -23.00
N ALA A 34 -7.18 -25.28 -23.18
CA ALA A 34 -6.11 -25.26 -22.21
C ALA A 34 -6.68 -24.90 -20.82
N PRO A 35 -6.20 -25.55 -19.75
CA PRO A 35 -6.68 -25.23 -18.41
C PRO A 35 -6.50 -23.73 -18.15
N PRO A 36 -7.43 -23.10 -17.41
CA PRO A 36 -7.32 -21.69 -17.08
C PRO A 36 -5.97 -21.40 -16.42
N VAL A 37 -5.26 -20.39 -16.90
CA VAL A 37 -4.02 -19.94 -16.26
C VAL A 37 -4.37 -19.43 -14.87
N GLU A 38 -3.88 -20.09 -13.84
CA GLU A 38 -4.08 -19.66 -12.46
C GLU A 38 -3.25 -18.40 -12.21
N VAL A 39 -3.91 -17.26 -12.13
CA VAL A 39 -3.29 -15.97 -11.88
C VAL A 39 -3.23 -15.73 -10.39
N ARG A 40 -2.02 -15.54 -9.82
CA ARG A 40 -1.88 -15.14 -8.41
C ARG A 40 -2.63 -13.83 -8.14
N PRO A 41 -3.12 -13.58 -6.94
CA PRO A 41 -3.66 -12.27 -6.59
C PRO A 41 -2.58 -11.18 -6.65
N PRO A 42 -2.95 -9.92 -6.97
CA PRO A 42 -2.01 -8.81 -6.92
C PRO A 42 -1.53 -8.55 -5.49
N LYS A 43 -0.26 -8.19 -5.31
CA LYS A 43 0.26 -7.66 -4.06
C LYS A 43 -0.16 -6.20 -3.92
N VAL A 44 -1.07 -5.91 -2.99
CA VAL A 44 -1.62 -4.57 -2.76
C VAL A 44 -0.86 -3.87 -1.65
N ALA A 45 -0.26 -2.72 -1.95
CA ALA A 45 0.34 -1.86 -0.95
C ALA A 45 -0.60 -0.73 -0.55
N LEU A 46 -0.69 -0.49 0.76
CA LEU A 46 -1.30 0.69 1.35
C LEU A 46 -0.21 1.71 1.68
N VAL A 47 -0.27 2.86 1.03
CA VAL A 47 0.66 3.97 1.27
C VAL A 47 -0.05 5.03 2.09
N LEU A 48 0.54 5.40 3.24
CA LEU A 48 -0.02 6.33 4.20
C LEU A 48 0.84 7.61 4.26
N GLY A 49 0.28 8.72 3.83
CA GLY A 49 0.96 10.01 3.83
C GLY A 49 1.13 10.63 5.21
N GLY A 50 2.03 11.59 5.32
CA GLY A 50 2.22 12.42 6.51
C GLY A 50 1.21 13.55 6.62
N GLY A 51 0.98 14.04 7.85
CA GLY A 51 0.00 15.12 8.10
C GLY A 51 -0.37 15.31 9.58
N ALA A 52 0.44 14.82 10.51
CA ALA A 52 0.29 14.95 11.96
C ALA A 52 -1.13 14.56 12.45
N ALA A 53 -1.89 15.44 13.12
CA ALA A 53 -3.23 15.11 13.66
C ALA A 53 -4.24 14.63 12.60
N ARG A 54 -4.06 15.01 11.33
CA ARG A 54 -4.89 14.52 10.22
C ARG A 54 -4.76 12.99 10.00
N GLY A 55 -3.70 12.39 10.54
CA GLY A 55 -3.42 10.94 10.46
C GLY A 55 -4.50 10.04 11.05
N PHE A 56 -5.39 10.55 11.91
CA PHE A 56 -6.56 9.79 12.36
C PHE A 56 -7.47 9.38 11.19
N ALA A 57 -7.40 10.06 10.05
CA ALA A 57 -8.11 9.65 8.84
C ALA A 57 -7.62 8.28 8.33
N HIS A 58 -6.34 7.95 8.47
CA HIS A 58 -5.81 6.64 8.09
C HIS A 58 -6.47 5.49 8.84
N VAL A 59 -6.79 5.73 10.13
CA VAL A 59 -7.52 4.73 10.96
C VAL A 59 -8.88 4.43 10.34
N GLY A 60 -9.63 5.49 9.96
CA GLY A 60 -10.92 5.34 9.28
C GLY A 60 -10.82 4.62 7.94
N VAL A 61 -9.76 4.92 7.17
CA VAL A 61 -9.50 4.24 5.89
C VAL A 61 -9.24 2.75 6.12
N ILE A 62 -8.31 2.39 6.99
CA ILE A 62 -7.95 1.00 7.27
C ILE A 62 -9.16 0.21 7.77
N ARG A 63 -9.98 0.80 8.65
CA ARG A 63 -11.22 0.20 9.13
C ARG A 63 -12.15 -0.21 7.98
N VAL A 64 -12.36 0.67 7.00
CA VAL A 64 -13.21 0.36 5.85
C VAL A 64 -12.58 -0.71 4.96
N LEU A 65 -11.26 -0.63 4.69
CA LEU A 65 -10.57 -1.64 3.88
C LEU A 65 -10.72 -3.04 4.48
N GLU A 66 -10.60 -3.18 5.81
CA GLU A 66 -10.85 -4.47 6.48
C GLU A 66 -12.31 -4.91 6.41
N GLN A 67 -13.26 -4.02 6.74
CA GLN A 67 -14.69 -4.30 6.67
C GLN A 67 -15.12 -4.78 5.29
N GLU A 68 -14.54 -4.19 4.25
CA GLU A 68 -14.76 -4.52 2.85
C GLU A 68 -13.90 -5.70 2.37
N ARG A 69 -13.07 -6.29 3.23
CA ARG A 69 -12.14 -7.39 2.93
C ARG A 69 -11.22 -7.10 1.74
N LEU A 70 -10.79 -5.85 1.63
CA LEU A 70 -9.81 -5.45 0.62
C LEU A 70 -8.41 -5.84 1.10
N PRO A 71 -7.58 -6.46 0.25
CA PRO A 71 -6.26 -6.95 0.65
C PRO A 71 -5.31 -5.80 0.96
N ILE A 72 -4.49 -5.99 2.00
CA ILE A 72 -3.35 -5.15 2.34
C ILE A 72 -2.17 -6.09 2.59
N ASP A 73 -1.21 -6.11 1.66
CA ASP A 73 -0.07 -7.04 1.68
C ASP A 73 1.24 -6.33 2.07
N LEU A 74 1.25 -5.01 2.08
CA LEU A 74 2.37 -4.16 2.43
C LEU A 74 1.85 -2.81 2.91
N VAL A 75 2.44 -2.24 3.95
CA VAL A 75 2.21 -0.85 4.36
C VAL A 75 3.50 -0.05 4.23
N VAL A 76 3.42 1.12 3.61
CA VAL A 76 4.51 2.09 3.57
C VAL A 76 3.98 3.42 4.07
N GLY A 77 4.64 3.99 5.08
CA GLY A 77 4.16 5.21 5.73
C GLY A 77 5.22 6.29 5.89
N THR A 78 4.79 7.54 5.87
CA THR A 78 5.60 8.71 6.20
C THR A 78 4.99 9.42 7.40
N SER A 79 5.82 9.84 8.38
CA SER A 79 5.39 10.60 9.55
C SER A 79 4.27 9.88 10.32
N VAL A 80 3.14 10.55 10.58
CA VAL A 80 1.95 9.91 11.18
C VAL A 80 1.49 8.68 10.39
N GLY A 81 1.67 8.65 9.08
CA GLY A 81 1.38 7.47 8.26
C GLY A 81 2.27 6.28 8.64
N SER A 82 3.53 6.51 9.05
CA SER A 82 4.40 5.46 9.58
C SER A 82 3.94 4.98 10.95
N LEU A 83 3.47 5.88 11.81
CA LEU A 83 2.91 5.53 13.13
C LEU A 83 1.68 4.62 12.98
N ILE A 84 0.69 5.08 12.23
CA ILE A 84 -0.55 4.31 12.01
C ILE A 84 -0.26 2.99 11.28
N GLY A 85 0.65 3.04 10.29
CA GLY A 85 1.08 1.86 9.55
C GLY A 85 1.76 0.82 10.42
N ALA A 86 2.66 1.22 11.33
CA ALA A 86 3.34 0.31 12.25
C ALA A 86 2.37 -0.33 13.27
N LEU A 87 1.46 0.48 13.84
CA LEU A 87 0.41 -0.02 14.75
C LEU A 87 -0.47 -1.06 14.05
N TYR A 88 -0.89 -0.80 12.82
CA TYR A 88 -1.69 -1.73 12.04
C TYR A 88 -0.90 -2.99 11.64
N ALA A 89 0.35 -2.82 11.23
CA ALA A 89 1.20 -3.94 10.80
C ALA A 89 1.47 -4.95 11.94
N SER A 90 1.42 -4.51 13.19
CA SER A 90 1.63 -5.33 14.38
C SER A 90 0.52 -6.38 14.61
N ASP A 91 -0.72 -6.03 14.37
CA ASP A 91 -1.87 -6.87 14.71
C ASP A 91 -2.75 -7.21 13.51
N ARG A 92 -2.68 -6.44 12.43
CA ARG A 92 -3.59 -6.53 11.27
C ARG A 92 -5.06 -6.49 11.70
N ASN A 93 -5.38 -5.62 12.64
CA ASN A 93 -6.69 -5.49 13.24
C ASN A 93 -7.06 -4.02 13.38
N ALA A 94 -8.06 -3.58 12.60
CA ALA A 94 -8.50 -2.19 12.59
C ALA A 94 -9.14 -1.76 13.91
N PHE A 95 -9.74 -2.66 14.68
CA PHE A 95 -10.33 -2.33 15.99
C PHE A 95 -9.22 -2.02 17.02
N GLU A 96 -8.18 -2.85 17.08
CA GLU A 96 -7.02 -2.60 17.95
C GLU A 96 -6.28 -1.33 17.55
N LEU A 97 -6.16 -1.08 16.24
CA LEU A 97 -5.61 0.18 15.73
C LEU A 97 -6.44 1.38 16.20
N GLU A 98 -7.76 1.33 16.04
CA GLU A 98 -8.66 2.40 16.48
C GLU A 98 -8.53 2.65 17.98
N TRP A 99 -8.51 1.58 18.78
CA TRP A 99 -8.32 1.66 20.22
C TRP A 99 -6.98 2.29 20.60
N ALA A 100 -5.87 1.87 19.97
CA ALA A 100 -4.55 2.46 20.19
C ALA A 100 -4.52 3.95 19.80
N ALA A 101 -5.11 4.29 18.64
CA ALA A 101 -5.17 5.67 18.16
C ALA A 101 -6.01 6.57 19.10
N PHE A 102 -7.13 6.08 19.65
CA PHE A 102 -7.92 6.86 20.62
C PHE A 102 -7.19 7.10 21.95
N GLN A 103 -6.30 6.20 22.34
CA GLN A 103 -5.48 6.38 23.54
C GLN A 103 -4.33 7.36 23.33
N LEU A 104 -3.95 7.65 22.07
CA LEU A 104 -2.89 8.60 21.76
C LEU A 104 -3.24 10.00 22.21
N LYS A 105 -2.47 10.52 23.14
CA LYS A 105 -2.57 11.90 23.62
C LYS A 105 -1.46 12.75 23.04
N GLN A 106 -1.67 14.05 22.99
CA GLN A 106 -0.63 14.98 22.57
C GLN A 106 0.64 14.86 23.43
N GLU A 107 0.48 14.56 24.71
CA GLU A 107 1.56 14.35 25.67
C GLU A 107 2.42 13.11 25.35
N ASP A 108 1.86 12.12 24.66
CA ASP A 108 2.58 10.92 24.22
C ASP A 108 3.47 11.17 23.00
N LEU A 109 3.24 12.28 22.30
CA LEU A 109 4.01 12.67 21.13
C LEU A 109 5.12 13.65 21.46
N PHE A 110 4.88 14.57 22.41
CA PHE A 110 5.76 15.69 22.68
C PHE A 110 6.35 15.60 24.08
N ASP A 111 7.68 15.35 24.17
CA ASP A 111 8.48 15.45 25.39
C ASP A 111 9.07 16.86 25.48
N TYR A 112 8.27 17.81 25.94
CA TYR A 112 8.71 19.19 26.14
C TYR A 112 9.79 19.28 27.23
N GLY A 113 11.05 19.22 26.85
CA GLY A 113 12.17 19.53 27.73
C GLY A 113 12.51 21.02 27.65
N MET A 114 12.43 21.75 28.78
CA MET A 114 12.75 23.18 28.81
C MET A 114 14.18 23.49 28.37
N LEU A 115 15.10 22.53 28.47
CA LEU A 115 16.51 22.67 28.07
C LEU A 115 16.75 22.36 26.58
N SER A 116 15.93 21.51 25.96
CA SER A 116 16.05 21.20 24.53
C SER A 116 15.61 22.36 23.65
N ALA A 117 14.68 23.19 24.13
CA ALA A 117 14.25 24.40 23.44
C ALA A 117 15.34 25.48 23.33
N VAL A 118 16.32 25.46 24.22
CA VAL A 118 17.38 26.50 24.30
C VAL A 118 18.69 26.01 23.67
N LEU A 119 18.99 24.73 23.68
CA LEU A 119 20.28 24.16 23.31
C LEU A 119 20.21 23.04 22.25
N GLY A 120 19.01 22.54 21.92
CA GLY A 120 18.82 21.45 20.96
C GLY A 120 18.49 21.92 19.54
N MET A 121 18.56 20.98 18.59
CA MET A 121 18.17 21.19 17.20
C MET A 121 16.66 21.00 16.97
N GLY A 122 15.87 20.84 18.04
CA GLY A 122 14.41 20.69 18.04
C GLY A 122 13.80 20.97 19.40
N LEU A 123 12.46 21.09 19.49
CA LEU A 123 11.72 21.39 20.73
C LEU A 123 11.46 20.15 21.59
N ALA A 124 11.31 18.98 20.97
CA ALA A 124 11.04 17.70 21.63
C ALA A 124 11.99 16.62 21.12
N ARG A 125 12.40 15.70 22.01
CA ARG A 125 13.28 14.60 21.62
C ARG A 125 12.58 13.52 20.82
N GLY A 126 11.27 13.36 20.98
CA GLY A 126 10.48 12.31 20.35
C GLY A 126 10.64 10.93 21.01
N GLU A 127 11.26 10.86 22.17
CA GLU A 127 11.43 9.61 22.92
C GLU A 127 10.12 9.07 23.44
N ARG A 128 9.15 9.95 23.73
CA ARG A 128 7.78 9.55 24.12
C ARG A 128 7.04 8.88 22.96
N LEU A 129 7.17 9.40 21.74
CA LEU A 129 6.60 8.73 20.55
C LEU A 129 7.22 7.34 20.37
N GLU A 130 8.56 7.22 20.49
CA GLU A 130 9.22 5.93 20.43
C GLU A 130 8.73 4.97 21.51
N ALA A 131 8.61 5.46 22.76
CA ALA A 131 8.09 4.66 23.88
C ALA A 131 6.62 4.25 23.68
N PHE A 132 5.78 5.17 23.17
CA PHE A 132 4.41 4.86 22.82
C PHE A 132 4.33 3.72 21.80
N VAL A 133 5.07 3.80 20.71
CA VAL A 133 5.10 2.74 19.69
C VAL A 133 5.56 1.42 20.31
N LYS A 134 6.66 1.41 21.08
CA LYS A 134 7.17 0.22 21.78
C LYS A 134 6.13 -0.39 22.73
N GLY A 135 5.30 0.42 23.35
CA GLY A 135 4.24 -0.03 24.27
C GLY A 135 3.00 -0.56 23.57
N LYS A 136 2.79 -0.27 22.28
CA LYS A 136 1.61 -0.65 21.51
C LYS A 136 1.88 -1.74 20.47
N VAL A 137 3.08 -1.75 19.89
CA VAL A 137 3.52 -2.75 18.91
C VAL A 137 4.07 -3.96 19.67
N LYS A 138 3.62 -5.16 19.33
CA LYS A 138 4.02 -6.42 20.01
C LYS A 138 5.45 -6.83 19.64
N GLN A 139 5.85 -6.55 18.41
CA GLN A 139 7.15 -6.86 17.85
C GLN A 139 8.16 -5.74 18.14
N GLN A 140 9.43 -6.09 18.31
CA GLN A 140 10.46 -5.08 18.56
C GLN A 140 11.07 -4.52 17.27
N THR A 141 11.15 -5.34 16.23
CA THR A 141 11.75 -4.98 14.96
C THR A 141 10.75 -5.05 13.81
N ILE A 142 11.04 -4.33 12.73
CA ILE A 142 10.19 -4.25 11.55
C ILE A 142 10.06 -5.61 10.87
N GLU A 143 11.16 -6.40 10.86
CA GLU A 143 11.23 -7.72 10.24
C GLU A 143 10.32 -8.74 10.92
N GLU A 144 9.99 -8.54 12.19
CA GLU A 144 9.11 -9.41 12.98
C GLU A 144 7.63 -9.10 12.79
N LEU A 145 7.29 -7.97 12.14
CA LEU A 145 5.90 -7.57 11.93
C LEU A 145 5.17 -8.57 11.02
N PRO A 146 3.95 -9.01 11.40
CA PRO A 146 3.17 -9.96 10.60
C PRO A 146 2.71 -9.40 9.24
N LEU A 147 2.70 -8.09 9.08
CA LEU A 147 2.47 -7.42 7.81
C LEU A 147 3.74 -6.66 7.40
N PRO A 148 4.30 -6.90 6.20
CA PRO A 148 5.42 -6.14 5.68
C PRO A 148 5.19 -4.63 5.81
N PHE A 149 6.19 -3.94 6.37
CA PHE A 149 6.11 -2.51 6.68
C PHE A 149 7.40 -1.79 6.30
N ALA A 150 7.29 -0.52 5.96
CA ALA A 150 8.42 0.39 5.86
C ALA A 150 8.00 1.80 6.28
N ALA A 151 8.86 2.48 7.03
CA ALA A 151 8.76 3.90 7.31
C ALA A 151 9.71 4.67 6.38
N VAL A 152 9.33 5.91 6.02
CA VAL A 152 10.19 6.78 5.20
C VAL A 152 10.65 7.97 6.01
N ALA A 153 11.95 8.24 5.96
CA ALA A 153 12.61 9.39 6.56
C ALA A 153 13.44 10.15 5.53
N THR A 154 13.96 11.31 5.91
CA THR A 154 14.85 12.14 5.08
C THR A 154 16.22 12.22 5.72
N ASP A 155 17.27 11.95 4.96
CA ASP A 155 18.65 12.30 5.36
C ASP A 155 18.82 13.82 5.31
N LEU A 156 19.03 14.43 6.47
CA LEU A 156 19.11 15.89 6.58
C LEU A 156 20.36 16.47 5.90
N ASN A 157 21.44 15.69 5.81
CA ASN A 157 22.67 16.15 5.19
C ASN A 157 22.62 16.19 3.66
N TRP A 158 21.89 15.22 3.07
CA TRP A 158 21.90 15.01 1.63
C TRP A 158 20.55 15.27 0.96
N GLY A 159 19.48 15.51 1.73
CA GLY A 159 18.13 15.68 1.18
C GLY A 159 17.62 14.44 0.46
N THR A 160 18.09 13.25 0.83
CA THR A 160 17.71 11.99 0.18
C THR A 160 16.71 11.21 1.02
N ARG A 161 15.81 10.48 0.34
CA ARG A 161 14.87 9.57 0.96
C ARG A 161 15.59 8.38 1.56
N ILE A 162 15.27 8.05 2.81
CA ILE A 162 15.73 6.86 3.51
C ILE A 162 14.54 5.97 3.79
N VAL A 163 14.64 4.70 3.39
CA VAL A 163 13.62 3.67 3.65
C VAL A 163 14.07 2.86 4.86
N LEU A 164 13.26 2.91 5.91
CA LEU A 164 13.47 2.18 7.16
C LEU A 164 12.55 0.95 7.15
N ASP A 165 13.06 -0.18 6.73
CA ASP A 165 12.35 -1.45 6.56
C ASP A 165 12.93 -2.60 7.38
N HIS A 166 13.84 -2.27 8.30
CA HIS A 166 14.46 -3.18 9.27
C HIS A 166 14.84 -2.43 10.54
N GLY A 167 15.12 -3.20 11.60
CA GLY A 167 15.50 -2.69 12.89
C GLY A 167 14.34 -2.20 13.78
N PRO A 168 14.58 -1.48 14.87
CA PRO A 168 13.60 -1.16 15.89
C PRO A 168 12.43 -0.31 15.35
N VAL A 169 11.19 -0.83 15.44
CA VAL A 169 9.97 -0.19 14.91
C VAL A 169 9.79 1.21 15.50
N GLY A 170 9.88 1.36 16.82
CA GLY A 170 9.69 2.65 17.48
C GLY A 170 10.68 3.71 17.02
N ARG A 171 11.95 3.32 16.80
CA ARG A 171 13.00 4.24 16.34
C ARG A 171 12.78 4.66 14.88
N ALA A 172 12.35 3.72 14.03
CA ALA A 172 12.03 4.02 12.64
C ALA A 172 10.84 5.00 12.52
N VAL A 173 9.77 4.79 13.29
CA VAL A 173 8.61 5.69 13.35
C VAL A 173 9.01 7.07 13.89
N ARG A 174 9.84 7.12 14.96
CA ARG A 174 10.37 8.38 15.49
C ARG A 174 11.16 9.15 14.43
N ALA A 175 12.07 8.49 13.72
CA ALA A 175 12.85 9.14 12.65
C ALA A 175 11.96 9.64 11.51
N SER A 176 10.98 8.83 11.09
CA SER A 176 10.01 9.20 10.06
C SER A 176 9.11 10.37 10.45
N SER A 177 8.94 10.62 11.76
CA SER A 177 8.07 11.68 12.31
C SER A 177 8.85 12.85 12.91
N ALA A 178 10.16 12.93 12.70
CA ALA A 178 11.01 13.97 13.27
C ALA A 178 10.87 15.29 12.47
N ILE A 179 9.73 15.98 12.63
CA ILE A 179 9.43 17.24 11.94
C ILE A 179 10.51 18.29 12.28
N PRO A 180 11.18 18.88 11.27
CA PRO A 180 12.21 19.90 11.49
C PRO A 180 11.71 21.07 12.33
N GLY A 181 12.49 21.46 13.34
CA GLY A 181 12.12 22.53 14.27
C GLY A 181 11.10 22.15 15.35
N VAL A 182 10.47 20.99 15.26
CA VAL A 182 9.55 20.46 16.28
C VAL A 182 10.20 19.33 17.07
N PHE A 183 10.89 18.42 16.39
CA PHE A 183 11.60 17.31 17.00
C PHE A 183 13.09 17.34 16.69
N GLU A 184 13.86 16.77 17.60
CA GLU A 184 15.28 16.51 17.35
C GLU A 184 15.46 15.48 16.22
N PRO A 185 16.42 15.68 15.31
CA PRO A 185 16.76 14.67 14.31
C PRO A 185 17.22 13.37 14.97
N VAL A 186 17.01 12.24 14.30
CA VAL A 186 17.34 10.89 14.81
C VAL A 186 18.53 10.33 14.05
N VAL A 187 19.56 9.88 14.77
CA VAL A 187 20.71 9.22 14.13
C VAL A 187 20.44 7.72 13.99
N ILE A 188 20.41 7.23 12.74
CA ILE A 188 20.34 5.79 12.41
C ILE A 188 21.44 5.50 11.39
N ASP A 189 22.27 4.49 11.65
CA ASP A 189 23.38 4.06 10.80
C ASP A 189 24.29 5.21 10.34
N GLY A 190 24.59 6.13 11.28
CA GLY A 190 25.44 7.30 11.04
C GLY A 190 24.80 8.42 10.23
N LYS A 191 23.53 8.29 9.83
CA LYS A 191 22.77 9.32 9.11
C LYS A 191 21.91 10.12 10.08
N LEU A 192 21.85 11.42 9.86
CA LEU A 192 21.00 12.34 10.61
C LEU A 192 19.64 12.45 9.90
N LEU A 193 18.60 11.84 10.50
CA LEU A 193 17.29 11.69 9.87
C LEU A 193 16.26 12.67 10.44
N VAL A 194 15.46 13.21 9.56
CA VAL A 194 14.27 14.02 9.87
C VAL A 194 13.03 13.44 9.17
N ASP A 195 11.86 14.04 9.38
CA ASP A 195 10.58 13.61 8.81
C ASP A 195 10.67 13.34 7.30
N GLY A 196 10.14 12.21 6.89
CA GLY A 196 10.16 11.78 5.50
C GLY A 196 9.39 12.69 4.56
N GLY A 197 8.39 13.41 5.07
CA GLY A 197 7.58 14.34 4.29
C GLY A 197 8.36 15.52 3.71
N VAL A 198 9.56 15.79 4.23
CA VAL A 198 10.46 16.80 3.64
C VAL A 198 10.78 16.47 2.18
N VAL A 199 10.97 15.19 1.82
CA VAL A 199 11.30 14.76 0.45
C VAL A 199 10.28 13.81 -0.17
N ASP A 200 9.54 13.04 0.63
CA ASP A 200 8.59 12.03 0.14
C ASP A 200 7.43 11.81 1.11
N ASN A 201 6.44 12.69 1.03
CA ASN A 201 5.29 12.64 1.94
C ASN A 201 4.29 11.53 1.61
N ILE A 202 4.28 11.02 0.38
CA ILE A 202 3.41 9.91 -0.06
C ILE A 202 4.25 8.90 -0.84
N PRO A 203 4.90 7.92 -0.14
CA PRO A 203 6.00 7.12 -0.67
C PRO A 203 5.55 6.00 -1.61
N ILE A 204 4.85 6.35 -2.70
CA ILE A 204 4.31 5.42 -3.70
C ILE A 204 5.43 4.62 -4.38
N GLU A 205 6.53 5.29 -4.74
CA GLU A 205 7.66 4.64 -5.41
C GLU A 205 8.34 3.60 -4.51
N VAL A 206 8.35 3.82 -3.18
CA VAL A 206 8.87 2.84 -2.21
C VAL A 206 8.02 1.59 -2.22
N ALA A 207 6.69 1.73 -2.25
CA ALA A 207 5.78 0.59 -2.35
C ALA A 207 6.00 -0.21 -3.64
N ARG A 208 6.19 0.49 -4.77
CA ARG A 208 6.53 -0.15 -6.06
C ARG A 208 7.87 -0.88 -6.00
N ALA A 209 8.91 -0.25 -5.47
CA ALA A 209 10.23 -0.86 -5.32
C ALA A 209 10.20 -2.11 -4.41
N LYS A 210 9.25 -2.19 -3.46
CA LYS A 210 8.99 -3.37 -2.61
C LYS A 210 8.10 -4.41 -3.27
N GLY A 211 7.82 -4.28 -4.55
CA GLY A 211 7.12 -5.27 -5.37
C GLY A 211 5.61 -5.20 -5.28
N ALA A 212 5.02 -4.05 -4.95
CA ALA A 212 3.59 -3.86 -5.02
C ALA A 212 3.10 -3.88 -6.48
N ASP A 213 2.12 -4.71 -6.77
CA ASP A 213 1.44 -4.74 -8.07
C ASP A 213 0.41 -3.61 -8.18
N LEU A 214 -0.25 -3.31 -7.06
CA LEU A 214 -1.21 -2.22 -6.94
C LEU A 214 -0.87 -1.35 -5.72
N VAL A 215 -1.01 -0.04 -5.86
CA VAL A 215 -0.79 0.94 -4.80
C VAL A 215 -2.07 1.72 -4.53
N VAL A 216 -2.60 1.54 -3.32
CA VAL A 216 -3.65 2.38 -2.76
C VAL A 216 -2.98 3.42 -1.88
N ALA A 217 -3.02 4.69 -2.28
CA ALA A 217 -2.36 5.76 -1.55
C ALA A 217 -3.39 6.64 -0.83
N VAL A 218 -3.14 6.93 0.45
CA VAL A 218 -3.98 7.79 1.27
C VAL A 218 -3.29 9.13 1.46
N ASP A 219 -3.84 10.14 0.82
CA ASP A 219 -3.35 11.51 0.86
C ASP A 219 -4.18 12.32 1.87
N ILE A 220 -3.54 12.72 2.95
CA ILE A 220 -4.10 13.59 4.01
C ILE A 220 -3.44 14.98 4.02
N SER A 221 -2.73 15.32 2.93
CA SER A 221 -2.21 16.67 2.77
C SER A 221 -3.36 17.67 2.60
N GLU A 222 -3.11 18.90 2.94
CA GLU A 222 -4.05 20.00 2.78
C GLU A 222 -3.49 20.96 1.73
N ASP A 223 -4.38 21.57 0.96
CA ASP A 223 -3.99 22.69 0.12
C ASP A 223 -3.45 23.84 0.98
N VAL A 224 -2.35 24.39 0.56
CA VAL A 224 -1.69 25.49 1.27
C VAL A 224 -2.62 26.68 1.31
N GLY A 225 -3.17 26.98 2.48
CA GLY A 225 -4.12 28.07 2.71
C GLY A 225 -3.55 29.20 3.55
N ASN A 226 -4.38 30.20 3.78
CA ASN A 226 -4.04 31.31 4.65
C ASN A 226 -4.07 30.88 6.12
N VAL A 227 -2.90 30.66 6.72
CA VAL A 227 -2.72 30.25 8.12
C VAL A 227 -2.35 31.48 8.95
N ASN A 228 -2.94 31.62 10.14
CA ASN A 228 -2.59 32.68 11.06
C ASN A 228 -1.25 32.37 11.74
N ILE A 229 -0.17 32.95 11.24
CA ILE A 229 1.20 32.78 11.75
C ILE A 229 1.42 33.74 12.92
N LYS A 230 1.69 33.21 14.11
CA LYS A 230 1.87 33.99 15.37
C LYS A 230 3.28 33.90 15.91
N ASN A 231 4.01 32.83 15.62
CA ASN A 231 5.32 32.57 16.19
C ASN A 231 6.19 31.73 15.23
N LEU A 232 7.45 31.50 15.60
CA LEU A 232 8.42 30.75 14.79
C LEU A 232 7.97 29.31 14.55
N VAL A 233 7.30 28.68 15.52
CA VAL A 233 6.80 27.30 15.36
C VAL A 233 5.73 27.23 14.27
N ASP A 234 4.83 28.21 14.20
CA ASP A 234 3.82 28.28 13.13
C ASP A 234 4.48 28.43 11.75
N VAL A 235 5.60 29.22 11.66
CA VAL A 235 6.38 29.36 10.42
C VAL A 235 6.96 28.02 9.99
N LEU A 236 7.59 27.28 10.92
CA LEU A 236 8.21 25.99 10.63
C LEU A 236 7.17 24.93 10.22
N LEU A 237 6.04 24.86 10.95
CA LEU A 237 4.94 23.96 10.63
C LEU A 237 4.33 24.28 9.27
N GLN A 238 4.12 25.56 8.95
CA GLN A 238 3.58 25.96 7.65
C GLN A 238 4.57 25.67 6.52
N SER A 239 5.86 25.93 6.74
CA SER A 239 6.90 25.57 5.76
C SER A 239 6.93 24.06 5.49
N THR A 240 6.82 23.26 6.54
CA THR A 240 6.73 21.80 6.44
C THR A 240 5.45 21.37 5.70
N ASN A 241 4.31 21.99 5.98
CA ASN A 241 3.06 21.71 5.28
C ASN A 241 3.14 22.05 3.77
N ILE A 242 3.82 23.14 3.42
CA ILE A 242 4.09 23.51 2.02
C ILE A 242 4.95 22.42 1.35
N MET A 243 6.03 21.98 1.98
CA MET A 243 6.90 20.92 1.44
C MET A 243 6.10 19.63 1.23
N PHE A 244 5.27 19.22 2.20
CA PHE A 244 4.42 18.05 2.08
C PHE A 244 3.46 18.15 0.89
N SER A 245 2.75 19.25 0.75
CA SER A 245 1.79 19.48 -0.34
C SER A 245 2.45 19.47 -1.72
N VAL A 246 3.61 20.12 -1.87
CA VAL A 246 4.36 20.14 -3.13
C VAL A 246 4.83 18.72 -3.51
N ASN A 247 5.36 17.96 -2.55
CA ASN A 247 5.81 16.59 -2.79
C ASN A 247 4.66 15.67 -3.21
N VAL A 248 3.50 15.80 -2.57
CA VAL A 248 2.31 14.99 -2.91
C VAL A 248 1.81 15.33 -4.31
N ALA A 249 1.71 16.60 -4.68
CA ALA A 249 1.21 17.02 -5.99
C ALA A 249 1.96 16.35 -7.16
N HIS A 250 3.27 16.13 -7.01
CA HIS A 250 4.10 15.49 -8.03
C HIS A 250 4.00 13.96 -8.04
N ARG A 251 3.66 13.33 -6.89
CA ARG A 251 3.76 11.86 -6.72
C ARG A 251 2.44 11.12 -6.78
N ARG A 252 1.33 11.77 -6.42
CA ARG A 252 0.00 11.13 -6.32
C ARG A 252 -0.46 10.42 -7.60
N ALA A 253 0.00 10.87 -8.77
CA ALA A 253 -0.32 10.25 -10.06
C ALA A 253 0.25 8.82 -10.21
N GLY A 254 1.23 8.41 -9.38
CA GLY A 254 1.78 7.06 -9.36
C GLY A 254 0.93 6.00 -8.65
N ALA A 255 -0.14 6.42 -7.94
CA ALA A 255 -1.06 5.50 -7.30
C ALA A 255 -2.07 4.91 -8.30
N ASP A 256 -2.42 3.62 -8.13
CA ASP A 256 -3.54 3.03 -8.89
C ASP A 256 -4.89 3.53 -8.36
N VAL A 257 -4.98 3.72 -7.04
CA VAL A 257 -6.15 4.34 -6.40
C VAL A 257 -5.67 5.34 -5.37
N LEU A 258 -6.11 6.59 -5.54
CA LEU A 258 -5.90 7.65 -4.56
C LEU A 258 -7.15 7.80 -3.69
N VAL A 259 -6.95 7.77 -2.35
CA VAL A 259 -7.95 8.01 -1.32
C VAL A 259 -7.62 9.35 -0.68
N GLN A 260 -8.54 10.30 -0.76
CA GLN A 260 -8.33 11.66 -0.26
C GLN A 260 -9.41 12.04 0.77
N PRO A 261 -9.18 11.73 2.06
CA PRO A 261 -10.05 12.20 3.14
C PRO A 261 -10.14 13.72 3.15
N LYS A 262 -11.35 14.25 3.31
CA LYS A 262 -11.58 15.69 3.42
C LYS A 262 -11.22 16.17 4.82
N VAL A 263 -9.94 16.34 5.08
CA VAL A 263 -9.38 16.78 6.37
C VAL A 263 -8.96 18.25 6.38
N GLY A 264 -9.30 18.99 5.35
CA GLY A 264 -9.08 20.43 5.27
C GLY A 264 -9.68 21.17 6.46
N GLY A 265 -8.92 22.11 7.02
CA GLY A 265 -9.29 22.83 8.22
C GLY A 265 -8.95 22.13 9.55
N ILE A 266 -8.43 20.88 9.54
CA ILE A 266 -7.85 20.25 10.72
C ILE A 266 -6.37 20.62 10.78
N GLY A 267 -5.99 21.43 11.76
CA GLY A 267 -4.60 21.84 11.95
C GLY A 267 -3.69 20.65 12.30
N MET A 268 -2.40 20.75 11.97
CA MET A 268 -1.42 19.68 12.23
C MET A 268 -1.32 19.27 13.72
N LEU A 269 -1.64 20.17 14.65
CA LEU A 269 -1.61 19.89 16.10
C LEU A 269 -3.01 19.77 16.73
N ASP A 270 -4.07 19.72 15.92
CA ASP A 270 -5.45 19.67 16.40
C ASP A 270 -5.93 18.24 16.66
N PHE A 271 -5.37 17.62 17.69
CA PHE A 271 -5.73 16.26 18.12
C PHE A 271 -7.15 16.16 18.72
N ALA A 272 -7.80 17.28 19.05
CA ALA A 272 -9.19 17.28 19.53
C ALA A 272 -10.17 16.83 18.44
N ARG A 273 -9.86 17.11 17.17
CA ARG A 273 -10.70 16.76 16.02
C ARG A 273 -10.44 15.35 15.45
N ARG A 274 -9.83 14.45 16.23
CA ARG A 274 -9.50 13.08 15.80
C ARG A 274 -10.69 12.30 15.24
N LYS A 275 -11.88 12.45 15.86
CA LYS A 275 -13.10 11.79 15.39
C LYS A 275 -13.51 12.29 14.02
N GLU A 276 -13.46 13.57 13.78
CA GLU A 276 -13.79 14.19 12.48
C GLU A 276 -12.83 13.71 11.38
N ALA A 277 -11.52 13.67 11.67
CA ALA A 277 -10.54 13.14 10.74
C ALA A 277 -10.82 11.66 10.41
N MET A 278 -11.13 10.85 11.41
CA MET A 278 -11.45 9.43 11.21
C MET A 278 -12.73 9.26 10.38
N ASP A 279 -13.79 10.04 10.66
CA ASP A 279 -15.04 10.00 9.89
C ASP A 279 -14.80 10.40 8.41
N ALA A 280 -13.94 11.39 8.16
CA ALA A 280 -13.52 11.77 6.81
C ALA A 280 -12.77 10.61 6.11
N GLY A 281 -11.92 9.89 6.84
CA GLY A 281 -11.24 8.70 6.34
C GLY A 281 -12.21 7.59 5.96
N ILE A 282 -13.22 7.31 6.80
CA ILE A 282 -14.28 6.34 6.54
C ILE A 282 -15.03 6.70 5.25
N ALA A 283 -15.44 7.96 5.11
CA ALA A 283 -16.18 8.43 3.95
C ALA A 283 -15.37 8.26 2.66
N ALA A 284 -14.11 8.71 2.65
CA ALA A 284 -13.23 8.61 1.50
C ALA A 284 -12.92 7.16 1.11
N ALA A 285 -12.74 6.28 2.09
CA ALA A 285 -12.46 4.87 1.82
C ALA A 285 -13.69 4.14 1.24
N ARG A 286 -14.90 4.44 1.73
CA ARG A 286 -16.14 3.89 1.14
C ARG A 286 -16.32 4.29 -0.32
N GLU A 287 -15.99 5.54 -0.66
CA GLU A 287 -16.00 6.02 -2.04
C GLU A 287 -14.93 5.32 -2.89
N ALA A 288 -13.75 5.04 -2.32
CA ALA A 288 -12.64 4.41 -3.02
C ALA A 288 -12.79 2.88 -3.15
N ALA A 289 -13.49 2.20 -2.26
CA ALA A 289 -13.59 0.75 -2.22
C ALA A 289 -14.01 0.09 -3.56
N PRO A 290 -15.02 0.60 -4.28
CA PRO A 290 -15.36 0.07 -5.61
C PRO A 290 -14.22 0.22 -6.63
N ARG A 291 -13.47 1.34 -6.58
CA ARG A 291 -12.33 1.59 -7.47
C ARG A 291 -11.17 0.63 -7.18
N ILE A 292 -10.93 0.32 -5.89
CA ILE A 292 -9.90 -0.64 -5.47
C ILE A 292 -10.26 -2.03 -5.99
N ARG A 293 -11.52 -2.48 -5.84
CA ARG A 293 -11.99 -3.76 -6.39
C ARG A 293 -11.80 -3.82 -7.90
N ALA A 294 -12.22 -2.76 -8.59
CA ALA A 294 -12.08 -2.68 -10.05
C ALA A 294 -10.61 -2.74 -10.50
N ALA A 295 -9.70 -2.08 -9.78
CA ALA A 295 -8.26 -2.14 -10.05
C ALA A 295 -7.71 -3.56 -9.87
N ILE A 296 -8.12 -4.28 -8.82
CA ILE A 296 -7.73 -5.67 -8.56
C ILE A 296 -8.20 -6.58 -9.70
N GLU A 297 -9.46 -6.48 -10.11
CA GLU A 297 -10.01 -7.31 -11.18
C GLU A 297 -9.40 -6.98 -12.55
N ALA A 298 -9.15 -5.70 -12.85
CA ALA A 298 -8.46 -5.28 -14.06
C ALA A 298 -7.02 -5.83 -14.12
N TRP A 299 -6.32 -5.86 -12.98
CA TRP A 299 -4.97 -6.45 -12.89
C TRP A 299 -5.01 -7.96 -13.16
N LYS A 300 -5.95 -8.69 -12.55
CA LYS A 300 -6.13 -10.14 -12.78
C LYS A 300 -6.42 -10.44 -14.24
N ALA A 301 -7.37 -9.69 -14.86
CA ALA A 301 -7.73 -9.87 -16.25
C ALA A 301 -6.53 -9.64 -17.19
N ARG A 302 -5.73 -8.59 -16.94
CA ARG A 302 -4.51 -8.32 -17.72
C ARG A 302 -3.50 -9.47 -17.59
N LYS A 303 -3.28 -9.99 -16.38
CA LYS A 303 -2.34 -11.09 -16.14
C LYS A 303 -2.82 -12.40 -16.75
N ALA A 304 -4.10 -12.68 -16.75
CA ALA A 304 -4.67 -13.83 -17.45
C ALA A 304 -4.45 -13.74 -18.96
N ALA A 305 -4.64 -12.55 -19.55
CA ALA A 305 -4.42 -12.32 -20.97
C ALA A 305 -2.93 -12.43 -21.37
N GLU A 306 -1.99 -11.99 -20.51
CA GLU A 306 -0.54 -12.13 -20.72
C GLU A 306 -0.07 -13.60 -20.66
N GLY A 307 -0.73 -14.44 -19.83
CA GLY A 307 -0.40 -15.87 -19.68
C GLY A 307 -1.01 -16.78 -20.74
N THR A 308 -1.87 -16.28 -21.62
CA THR A 308 -2.47 -17.08 -22.70
C THR A 308 -1.50 -17.13 -23.89
N PRO A 309 -1.05 -18.32 -24.33
CA PRO A 309 -0.22 -18.43 -25.51
C PRO A 309 -0.94 -17.82 -26.72
N ARG A 310 -0.30 -16.90 -27.43
CA ARG A 310 -0.80 -16.45 -28.73
C ARG A 310 -0.61 -17.60 -29.70
N GLY A 311 -1.70 -18.25 -30.11
CA GLY A 311 -1.73 -19.31 -31.11
C GLY A 311 -1.28 -18.84 -32.50
#